data_87f0ee983af70bbc235fee513ad1c43c
#
_entry.id   87f0ee983af70bbc235fee513ad1c43c
#
_cell.length_a   1.000
_cell.length_b   1.000
_cell.length_c   1.000
_cell.angle_alpha   90.00
_cell.angle_beta   90.00
_cell.angle_gamma   90.00
#
_symmetry.space_group_name_H-M   'P 1'
#
loop_
_entity.id
_entity.type
_entity.pdbx_description
1 polymer ?
#
loop_
_entity_poly.entity_id
_entity_poly.type
_entity_poly.pdbx_seq_one_letter_code
_entity_poly.pdbx_strand_id
1 'polypeptide(L)'
;MEYLMIALKLIVGLSILNVWLVRSKKSTPWRGGDANNIVEEFKAYGLPVWFMWTIGTLKVALAVLLLASIFYAQVEAIAAFGIALLMLGAVSMHIKIGDPLKKSFPAFTFLVLSLVIALL
;
A
#
# COMPACT_ATOMS: atom_id res chain seq x y z
N MET A 1 0.61 15.66 18.55
CA MET A 1 -0.10 14.57 17.84
C MET A 1 -0.57 14.99 16.46
N GLU A 2 -1.13 16.19 16.34
CA GLU A 2 -1.66 16.65 15.04
C GLU A 2 -0.61 16.67 13.93
N TYR A 3 0.56 17.26 14.21
CA TYR A 3 1.65 17.30 13.22
C TYR A 3 2.21 15.92 12.91
N LEU A 4 2.26 15.05 13.92
CA LEU A 4 2.68 13.67 13.71
C LEU A 4 1.71 12.95 12.77
N MET A 5 0.41 13.12 12.98
CA MET A 5 -0.61 12.50 12.14
C MET A 5 -0.54 13.01 10.71
N ILE A 6 -0.32 14.31 10.50
CA ILE A 6 -0.13 14.86 9.16
C ILE A 6 1.09 14.23 8.50
N ALA A 7 2.20 14.13 9.23
CA ALA A 7 3.42 13.50 8.71
C ALA A 7 3.19 12.04 8.30
N LEU A 8 2.49 11.26 9.14
CA LEU A 8 2.18 9.87 8.82
C LEU A 8 1.30 9.75 7.59
N LYS A 9 0.28 10.60 7.46
CA LYS A 9 -0.59 10.61 6.29
C LYS A 9 0.17 10.95 5.02
N LEU A 10 1.08 11.91 5.08
CA LEU A 10 1.91 12.26 3.93
C LEU A 10 2.84 11.10 3.55
N ILE A 11 3.47 10.47 4.52
CA ILE A 11 4.38 9.34 4.26
C ILE A 11 3.61 8.21 3.57
N VAL A 12 2.50 7.77 4.15
CA VAL A 12 1.74 6.64 3.62
C VAL A 12 1.10 6.99 2.28
N GLY A 13 0.40 8.11 2.21
CA GLY A 13 -0.33 8.51 1.00
C GLY A 13 0.60 8.75 -0.18
N LEU A 14 1.65 9.55 0.01
CA LEU A 14 2.57 9.88 -1.08
C LEU A 14 3.38 8.65 -1.52
N SER A 15 3.75 7.78 -0.58
CA SER A 15 4.48 6.55 -0.92
C SER A 15 3.64 5.61 -1.78
N ILE A 16 2.37 5.42 -1.46
CA ILE A 16 1.47 4.58 -2.25
C ILE A 16 1.30 5.17 -3.65
N LEU A 17 1.07 6.47 -3.77
CA LEU A 17 0.94 7.14 -5.06
C LEU A 17 2.23 7.00 -5.88
N ASN A 18 3.39 7.12 -5.24
CA ASN A 18 4.67 6.94 -5.91
C ASN A 18 4.80 5.53 -6.51
N VAL A 19 4.47 4.50 -5.73
CA VAL A 19 4.59 3.11 -6.19
C VAL A 19 3.68 2.85 -7.39
N TRP A 20 2.43 3.29 -7.33
CA TRP A 20 1.44 2.95 -8.34
C TRP A 20 1.40 3.88 -9.55
N LEU A 21 1.73 5.16 -9.39
CA LEU A 21 1.67 6.13 -10.49
C LEU A 21 3.02 6.39 -11.13
N VAL A 22 4.11 6.28 -10.37
CA VAL A 22 5.45 6.61 -10.87
C VAL A 22 6.29 5.37 -11.12
N ARG A 23 6.25 4.41 -10.18
CA ARG A 23 7.16 3.25 -10.20
C ARG A 23 6.51 1.93 -10.60
N SER A 24 5.27 1.95 -11.06
CA SER A 24 4.55 0.71 -11.39
C SER A 24 5.27 -0.14 -12.44
N LYS A 25 6.00 0.49 -13.36
CA LYS A 25 6.73 -0.19 -14.43
C LYS A 25 8.19 -0.43 -14.12
N LYS A 26 8.66 -0.06 -12.93
CA LYS A 26 10.08 -0.15 -12.56
C LYS A 26 10.32 -1.31 -11.61
N SER A 27 11.51 -1.90 -11.70
CA SER A 27 11.91 -2.90 -10.72
C SER A 27 12.28 -2.24 -9.40
N THR A 28 12.04 -2.94 -8.30
CA THR A 28 12.44 -2.53 -6.96
C THR A 28 12.85 -3.76 -6.17
N PRO A 29 13.67 -3.61 -5.11
CA PRO A 29 14.04 -4.76 -4.28
C PRO A 29 12.87 -5.36 -3.50
N TRP A 30 11.71 -4.70 -3.49
CA TRP A 30 10.53 -5.11 -2.71
C TRP A 30 9.48 -5.85 -3.52
N ARG A 31 9.68 -6.00 -4.84
CA ARG A 31 8.75 -6.74 -5.69
C ARG A 31 8.71 -8.22 -5.32
N GLY A 32 7.51 -8.82 -5.38
CA GLY A 32 7.33 -10.23 -5.15
C GLY A 32 8.06 -11.08 -6.18
N GLY A 33 8.65 -12.19 -5.74
CA GLY A 33 9.41 -13.09 -6.60
C GLY A 33 10.54 -12.36 -7.31
N ASP A 34 10.73 -12.65 -8.59
CA ASP A 34 11.74 -12.00 -9.44
C ASP A 34 11.12 -10.94 -10.35
N ALA A 35 9.97 -10.39 -9.97
CA ALA A 35 9.22 -9.44 -10.79
C ALA A 35 9.98 -8.13 -10.99
N ASN A 36 9.92 -7.61 -12.22
CA ASN A 36 10.55 -6.34 -12.60
C ASN A 36 9.55 -5.18 -12.66
N ASN A 37 8.26 -5.47 -12.51
CA ASN A 37 7.20 -4.47 -12.52
C ASN A 37 5.97 -5.03 -11.83
N ILE A 38 4.92 -4.20 -11.67
CA ILE A 38 3.70 -4.61 -10.97
C ILE A 38 2.97 -5.74 -11.70
N VAL A 39 2.96 -5.75 -13.03
CA VAL A 39 2.29 -6.81 -13.79
C VAL A 39 2.94 -8.17 -13.49
N GLU A 40 4.26 -8.23 -13.53
CA GLU A 40 5.01 -9.45 -13.22
C GLU A 40 4.84 -9.84 -11.76
N GLU A 41 4.77 -8.87 -10.85
CA GLU A 41 4.55 -9.15 -9.43
C GLU A 41 3.21 -9.85 -9.20
N PHE A 42 2.14 -9.38 -9.82
CA PHE A 42 0.84 -10.02 -9.68
C PHE A 42 0.80 -11.39 -10.35
N LYS A 43 1.54 -11.59 -11.45
CA LYS A 43 1.72 -12.91 -12.04
C LYS A 43 2.43 -13.87 -11.07
N ALA A 44 3.46 -13.38 -10.38
CA ALA A 44 4.16 -14.18 -9.36
C ALA A 44 3.22 -14.59 -8.23
N TYR A 45 2.26 -13.76 -7.88
CA TYR A 45 1.25 -14.07 -6.87
C TYR A 45 0.17 -15.05 -7.37
N GLY A 46 0.12 -15.28 -8.67
CA GLY A 46 -0.95 -16.09 -9.27
C GLY A 46 -2.25 -15.32 -9.47
N LEU A 47 -2.19 -14.00 -9.55
CA LEU A 47 -3.36 -13.13 -9.65
C LEU A 47 -3.47 -12.55 -11.06
N PRO A 48 -4.71 -12.43 -11.61
CA PRO A 48 -4.91 -11.90 -12.96
C PRO A 48 -4.71 -10.38 -13.04
N VAL A 49 -4.50 -9.88 -14.26
CA VAL A 49 -4.26 -8.46 -14.51
C VAL A 49 -5.45 -7.59 -14.10
N TRP A 50 -6.69 -8.06 -14.31
CA TRP A 50 -7.88 -7.30 -13.90
C TRP A 50 -7.91 -7.07 -12.38
N PHE A 51 -7.44 -8.06 -11.62
CA PHE A 51 -7.34 -7.94 -10.16
C PHE A 51 -6.29 -6.91 -9.78
N MET A 52 -5.17 -6.88 -10.51
CA MET A 52 -4.13 -5.86 -10.32
C MET A 52 -4.71 -4.45 -10.51
N TRP A 53 -5.49 -4.23 -11.58
CA TRP A 53 -6.11 -2.92 -11.81
C TRP A 53 -7.10 -2.55 -10.71
N THR A 54 -7.87 -3.52 -10.22
CA THR A 54 -8.82 -3.31 -9.12
C THR A 54 -8.08 -2.88 -7.85
N ILE A 55 -7.06 -3.63 -7.46
CA ILE A 55 -6.27 -3.33 -6.25
C ILE A 55 -5.53 -2.00 -6.40
N GLY A 56 -4.95 -1.75 -7.57
CA GLY A 56 -4.25 -0.49 -7.83
C GLY A 56 -5.16 0.72 -7.74
N THR A 57 -6.35 0.62 -8.32
CA THR A 57 -7.35 1.69 -8.24
C THR A 57 -7.76 1.94 -6.79
N LEU A 58 -8.01 0.88 -6.03
CA LEU A 58 -8.37 1.01 -4.61
C LEU A 58 -7.23 1.65 -3.81
N LYS A 59 -5.99 1.23 -4.02
CA LYS A 59 -4.85 1.80 -3.31
C LYS A 59 -4.67 3.28 -3.61
N VAL A 60 -4.75 3.66 -4.88
CA VAL A 60 -4.64 5.07 -5.28
C VAL A 60 -5.79 5.88 -4.71
N ALA A 61 -7.02 5.39 -4.82
CA ALA A 61 -8.19 6.09 -4.29
C ALA A 61 -8.09 6.28 -2.77
N LEU A 62 -7.70 5.24 -2.04
CA LEU A 62 -7.56 5.32 -0.59
C LEU A 62 -6.39 6.21 -0.18
N ALA A 63 -5.29 6.22 -0.95
CA ALA A 63 -4.17 7.13 -0.68
C ALA A 63 -4.58 8.59 -0.86
N VAL A 64 -5.33 8.91 -1.92
CA VAL A 64 -5.87 10.26 -2.12
C VAL A 64 -6.83 10.62 -1.00
N LEU A 65 -7.69 9.68 -0.60
CA LEU A 65 -8.63 9.91 0.49
C LEU A 65 -7.90 10.14 1.81
N LEU A 66 -6.82 9.41 2.06
CA LEU A 66 -6.00 9.60 3.27
C LEU A 66 -5.39 10.99 3.30
N LEU A 67 -4.86 11.46 2.16
CA LEU A 67 -4.32 12.82 2.06
C LEU A 67 -5.43 13.86 2.26
N ALA A 68 -6.61 13.63 1.69
CA ALA A 68 -7.76 14.52 1.89
C ALA A 68 -8.20 14.56 3.35
N SER A 69 -7.97 13.49 4.11
CA SER A 69 -8.33 13.43 5.53
C SER A 69 -7.54 14.40 6.41
N ILE A 70 -6.47 14.98 5.88
CA ILE A 70 -5.75 16.05 6.56
C ILE A 70 -6.68 17.25 6.76
N PHE A 71 -7.59 17.47 5.82
CA PHE A 71 -8.56 18.57 5.85
C PHE A 71 -9.97 18.13 6.23
N TYR A 72 -10.30 16.85 6.02
CA TYR A 72 -11.64 16.29 6.22
C TYR A 72 -11.53 15.04 7.09
N ALA A 73 -11.54 15.24 8.42
CA ALA A 73 -11.31 14.16 9.37
C ALA A 73 -12.30 12.98 9.25
N GLN A 74 -13.49 13.23 8.72
CA GLN A 74 -14.53 12.20 8.61
C GLN A 74 -14.17 11.05 7.65
N VAL A 75 -13.21 11.24 6.74
CA VAL A 75 -12.79 10.17 5.82
C VAL A 75 -11.55 9.42 6.29
N GLU A 76 -10.96 9.83 7.41
CA GLU A 76 -9.71 9.26 7.91
C GLU A 76 -9.79 7.77 8.20
N ALA A 77 -10.82 7.35 8.94
CA ALA A 77 -10.95 5.94 9.35
C ALA A 77 -11.12 5.01 8.14
N ILE A 78 -11.97 5.39 7.20
CA ILE A 78 -12.20 4.61 5.99
C ILE A 78 -10.90 4.45 5.20
N ALA A 79 -10.18 5.56 5.01
CA ALA A 79 -8.92 5.55 4.25
C ALA A 79 -7.86 4.70 4.95
N ALA A 80 -7.65 4.93 6.25
CA ALA A 80 -6.59 4.24 6.99
C ALA A 80 -6.87 2.75 7.16
N PHE A 81 -8.09 2.36 7.52
CA PHE A 81 -8.44 0.94 7.64
C PHE A 81 -8.44 0.25 6.27
N GLY A 82 -8.89 0.94 5.22
CA GLY A 82 -8.84 0.38 3.86
C GLY A 82 -7.41 0.10 3.41
N ILE A 83 -6.50 1.03 3.64
CA ILE A 83 -5.08 0.85 3.32
C ILE A 83 -4.50 -0.30 4.16
N ALA A 84 -4.80 -0.34 5.45
CA ALA A 84 -4.32 -1.42 6.32
C ALA A 84 -4.75 -2.79 5.80
N LEU A 85 -6.00 -2.93 5.37
CA LEU A 85 -6.50 -4.18 4.80
C LEU A 85 -5.74 -4.57 3.53
N LEU A 86 -5.49 -3.62 2.64
CA LEU A 86 -4.74 -3.88 1.42
C LEU A 86 -3.27 -4.23 1.70
N MET A 87 -2.66 -3.61 2.70
CA MET A 87 -1.29 -3.92 3.11
C MET A 87 -1.21 -5.31 3.74
N LEU A 88 -2.21 -5.69 4.51
CA LEU A 88 -2.30 -7.06 5.04
C LEU A 88 -2.38 -8.08 3.90
N GLY A 89 -3.16 -7.77 2.87
CA GLY A 89 -3.20 -8.60 1.66
C GLY A 89 -1.84 -8.71 0.98
N ALA A 90 -1.11 -7.61 0.88
CA ALA A 90 0.22 -7.60 0.26
C ALA A 90 1.21 -8.45 1.06
N VAL A 91 1.23 -8.34 2.38
CA VAL A 91 2.06 -9.19 3.24
C VAL A 91 1.69 -10.67 3.03
N SER A 92 0.40 -10.97 2.99
CA SER A 92 -0.09 -12.34 2.77
C SER A 92 0.39 -12.91 1.44
N MET A 93 0.43 -12.10 0.37
CA MET A 93 0.90 -12.56 -0.93
C MET A 93 2.39 -12.88 -0.91
N HIS A 94 3.21 -12.06 -0.26
CA HIS A 94 4.64 -12.37 -0.10
C HIS A 94 4.85 -13.68 0.64
N ILE A 95 4.09 -13.92 1.70
CA ILE A 95 4.15 -15.17 2.46
C ILE A 95 3.72 -16.34 1.58
N LYS A 96 2.63 -16.18 0.81
CA LYS A 96 2.09 -17.23 -0.06
C LYS A 96 3.12 -17.75 -1.05
N ILE A 97 3.92 -16.86 -1.64
CA ILE A 97 4.92 -17.26 -2.64
C ILE A 97 6.30 -17.55 -2.05
N GLY A 98 6.42 -17.53 -0.73
CA GLY A 98 7.67 -17.87 -0.04
C GLY A 98 8.76 -16.81 -0.14
N ASP A 99 8.40 -15.54 -0.35
CA ASP A 99 9.40 -14.48 -0.39
C ASP A 99 10.11 -14.32 0.96
N PRO A 100 11.38 -13.85 0.95
CA PRO A 100 12.04 -13.46 2.19
C PRO A 100 11.25 -12.38 2.92
N LEU A 101 11.28 -12.39 4.25
CA LEU A 101 10.57 -11.40 5.07
C LEU A 101 10.93 -9.97 4.71
N LYS A 102 12.15 -9.73 4.26
CA LYS A 102 12.63 -8.44 3.80
C LYS A 102 11.71 -7.81 2.75
N LYS A 103 11.13 -8.61 1.84
CA LYS A 103 10.25 -8.09 0.79
C LYS A 103 8.89 -7.62 1.31
N SER A 104 8.47 -8.11 2.48
CA SER A 104 7.25 -7.66 3.13
C SER A 104 7.44 -6.38 3.95
N PHE A 105 8.67 -5.92 4.11
CA PHE A 105 8.97 -4.79 4.99
C PHE A 105 8.18 -3.52 4.67
N PRO A 106 8.12 -3.05 3.40
CA PRO A 106 7.33 -1.85 3.09
C PRO A 106 5.84 -2.04 3.38
N ALA A 107 5.25 -3.16 2.98
CA ALA A 107 3.84 -3.43 3.20
C ALA A 107 3.53 -3.52 4.70
N PHE A 108 4.37 -4.18 5.47
CA PHE A 108 4.22 -4.29 6.91
C PHE A 108 4.35 -2.91 7.58
N THR A 109 5.32 -2.10 7.14
CA THR A 109 5.50 -0.75 7.66
C THR A 109 4.25 0.09 7.44
N PHE A 110 3.70 0.09 6.22
CA PHE A 110 2.50 0.86 5.91
C PHE A 110 1.27 0.29 6.59
N LEU A 111 1.21 -1.02 6.82
CA LEU A 111 0.16 -1.62 7.64
C LEU A 111 0.16 -1.02 9.06
N VAL A 112 1.33 -1.00 9.69
CA VAL A 112 1.47 -0.47 11.06
C VAL A 112 1.13 1.02 11.08
N LEU A 113 1.69 1.81 10.15
CA LEU A 113 1.44 3.25 10.12
C LEU A 113 -0.04 3.57 9.87
N SER A 114 -0.69 2.81 8.99
CA SER A 114 -2.12 3.00 8.72
C SER A 114 -2.98 2.67 9.94
N LEU A 115 -2.63 1.63 10.68
CA LEU A 115 -3.33 1.29 11.92
C LEU A 115 -3.11 2.36 13.00
N VAL A 116 -1.91 2.92 13.09
CA VAL A 116 -1.65 4.03 14.01
C VAL A 116 -2.55 5.22 13.67
N ILE A 117 -2.65 5.58 12.40
CA ILE A 117 -3.53 6.66 11.96
C ILE A 117 -4.99 6.37 12.31
N ALA A 118 -5.44 5.15 12.05
CA ALA A 118 -6.84 4.77 12.28
C ALA A 118 -7.21 4.74 13.76
N LEU A 119 -6.30 4.35 14.63
CA LEU A 119 -6.59 4.09 16.04
C LEU A 119 -6.22 5.25 16.97
N LEU A 120 -5.40 6.17 16.54
CA LEU A 120 -5.06 7.36 17.31
C LEU A 120 -5.75 8.60 16.76
#